data_99074f029cc7439484d8ce11626d4b5d
#
_entry.id   99074f029cc7439484d8ce11626d4b5d
#
_cell.length_a   1.000
_cell.length_b   1.000
_cell.length_c   1.000
_cell.angle_alpha   90.00
_cell.angle_beta   90.00
_cell.angle_gamma   90.00
#
_symmetry.space_group_name_H-M   'P 1'
#
loop_
_entity.id
_entity.type
_entity.pdbx_description
1 polymer ?
#
loop_
_entity_poly.entity_id
_entity_poly.type
_entity_poly.pdbx_seq_one_letter_code
_entity_poly.pdbx_strand_id
1 'polypeptide(L)'
;AMEKLLPWIDYVATDIKLPSMTKEAAMWEEHGEFLRLAGNREGCVKIVIDRRADGEEIRRAARLGAARAPRFPLILQPRTGGEPFSAAELLDLQGKLAADHPDVRVIPQMHPVMGLL
;
A
#
# COMPACT_ATOMS: atom_id res chain seq x y z
N ALA A 1 21.12 -5.85 -6.13
CA ALA A 1 20.29 -5.12 -5.22
C ALA A 1 19.51 -4.02 -5.91
N MET A 2 18.48 -3.53 -5.25
CA MET A 2 17.56 -2.55 -5.83
C MET A 2 18.26 -1.26 -6.26
N GLU A 3 19.24 -0.79 -5.50
CA GLU A 3 19.97 0.43 -5.81
C GLU A 3 20.60 0.41 -7.21
N LYS A 4 21.08 -0.76 -7.62
CA LYS A 4 21.70 -0.91 -8.95
C LYS A 4 20.66 -0.93 -10.06
N LEU A 5 19.41 -1.29 -9.75
CA LEU A 5 18.33 -1.37 -10.72
C LEU A 5 17.56 -0.06 -10.88
N LEU A 6 17.55 0.78 -9.84
CA LEU A 6 16.75 2.01 -9.83
C LEU A 6 16.97 2.93 -11.03
N PRO A 7 18.20 3.12 -11.55
CA PRO A 7 18.38 3.97 -12.72
C PRO A 7 17.65 3.47 -13.97
N TRP A 8 17.28 2.20 -14.01
CA TRP A 8 16.62 1.57 -15.14
C TRP A 8 15.13 1.36 -14.95
N ILE A 9 14.58 1.83 -13.80
CA ILE A 9 13.17 1.67 -13.47
C ILE A 9 12.48 3.04 -13.54
N ASP A 10 11.47 3.16 -14.42
CA ASP A 10 10.71 4.40 -14.56
C ASP A 10 9.57 4.50 -13.57
N TYR A 11 8.96 3.36 -13.19
CA TYR A 11 7.83 3.30 -12.28
C TYR A 11 8.04 2.20 -11.24
N VAL A 12 7.80 2.54 -9.98
CA VAL A 12 8.00 1.62 -8.85
C VAL A 12 6.67 1.37 -8.14
N ALA A 13 6.23 0.12 -8.08
CA ALA A 13 5.09 -0.28 -7.26
C ALA A 13 5.62 -1.03 -6.04
N THR A 14 5.44 -0.46 -4.87
CA THR A 14 5.89 -1.06 -3.61
C THR A 14 4.71 -1.65 -2.88
N ASP A 15 4.76 -2.95 -2.60
CA ASP A 15 3.70 -3.67 -1.90
C ASP A 15 4.11 -3.85 -0.45
N ILE A 16 3.49 -3.10 0.46
CA ILE A 16 3.75 -3.25 1.89
C ILE A 16 2.88 -4.37 2.44
N LYS A 17 3.54 -5.36 3.03
CA LYS A 17 2.87 -6.50 3.66
C LYS A 17 2.58 -6.20 5.11
N LEU A 18 1.31 -6.23 5.48
CA LEU A 18 0.90 -6.02 6.87
C LEU A 18 1.00 -7.34 7.62
N PRO A 19 1.66 -7.38 8.79
CA PRO A 19 1.77 -8.63 9.58
C PRO A 19 0.42 -9.26 9.91
N SER A 20 -0.61 -8.46 10.18
CA SER A 20 -1.94 -8.99 10.47
C SER A 20 -2.57 -9.71 9.29
N MET A 21 -2.16 -9.37 8.05
CA MET A 21 -2.67 -9.99 6.83
C MET A 21 -1.86 -11.20 6.40
N THR A 22 -0.53 -11.13 6.53
CA THR A 22 0.37 -12.17 6.02
C THR A 22 0.78 -13.18 7.08
N LYS A 23 0.61 -12.84 8.38
CA LYS A 23 1.08 -13.62 9.52
C LYS A 23 2.61 -13.75 9.57
N GLU A 24 3.31 -12.91 8.83
CA GLU A 24 4.76 -12.87 8.81
C GLU A 24 5.28 -11.74 9.71
N ALA A 25 6.57 -11.76 10.00
CA ALA A 25 7.21 -10.70 10.78
C ALA A 25 7.12 -9.36 10.06
N ALA A 26 7.03 -8.29 10.83
CA ALA A 26 7.01 -6.94 10.28
C ALA A 26 8.36 -6.61 9.62
N MET A 27 8.29 -5.90 8.49
CA MET A 27 9.46 -5.46 7.73
C MET A 27 9.45 -3.95 7.51
N TRP A 28 9.11 -3.20 8.57
CA TRP A 28 8.95 -1.76 8.47
C TRP A 28 10.23 -1.03 8.07
N GLU A 29 11.37 -1.47 8.60
CA GLU A 29 12.67 -0.85 8.26
C GLU A 29 13.03 -1.09 6.80
N GLU A 30 12.85 -2.31 6.33
CA GLU A 30 13.16 -2.69 4.95
C GLU A 30 12.26 -1.95 3.97
N HIS A 31 10.97 -1.85 4.26
CA HIS A 31 10.04 -1.07 3.45
C HIS A 31 10.42 0.41 3.45
N GLY A 32 10.76 0.96 4.59
CA GLY A 32 11.17 2.35 4.71
C GLY A 32 12.41 2.66 3.90
N GLU A 33 13.42 1.80 3.97
CA GLU A 33 14.66 1.98 3.22
C GLU A 33 14.44 1.85 1.71
N PHE A 34 13.62 0.88 1.30
CA PHE A 34 13.26 0.74 -0.11
C PHE A 34 12.57 2.01 -0.63
N LEU A 35 11.59 2.53 0.12
CA LEU A 35 10.87 3.74 -0.26
C LEU A 35 11.78 4.95 -0.31
N ARG A 36 12.72 5.06 0.61
CA ARG A 36 13.69 6.14 0.60
C ARG A 36 14.52 6.13 -0.68
N LEU A 37 14.95 4.96 -1.11
CA LEU A 37 15.75 4.80 -2.33
C LEU A 37 14.93 5.05 -3.59
N ALA A 38 13.66 4.65 -3.59
CA ALA A 38 12.80 4.72 -4.76
C ALA A 38 11.98 6.01 -4.84
N GLY A 39 11.90 6.80 -3.78
CA GLY A 39 10.90 7.86 -3.59
C GLY A 39 10.99 9.04 -4.54
N ASN A 40 12.08 9.19 -5.28
CA ASN A 40 12.21 10.24 -6.30
C ASN A 40 11.85 9.76 -7.70
N ARG A 41 11.39 8.51 -7.83
CA ARG A 41 10.82 7.97 -9.07
C ARG A 41 9.32 8.18 -9.10
N GLU A 42 8.67 7.79 -10.19
CA GLU A 42 7.23 7.68 -10.21
C GLU A 42 6.83 6.31 -9.66
N GLY A 43 5.74 6.25 -8.93
CA GLY A 43 5.31 4.99 -8.37
C GLY A 43 4.13 5.10 -7.44
N CYS A 44 3.87 4.03 -6.73
CA CYS A 44 2.83 3.97 -5.72
C CYS A 44 3.23 3.03 -4.58
N VAL A 45 2.57 3.20 -3.45
CA VAL A 45 2.62 2.26 -2.33
C VAL A 45 1.28 1.54 -2.28
N LYS A 46 1.29 0.22 -2.37
CA LYS A 46 0.08 -0.59 -2.37
C LYS A 46 0.00 -1.41 -1.11
N ILE A 47 -1.19 -1.47 -0.52
CA ILE A 47 -1.49 -2.31 0.64
C ILE A 47 -2.73 -3.13 0.32
N VAL A 48 -2.62 -4.45 0.36
CA VAL A 48 -3.77 -5.36 0.22
C VAL A 48 -4.40 -5.54 1.59
N ILE A 49 -5.70 -5.30 1.70
CA ILE A 49 -6.42 -5.31 2.97
C ILE A 49 -7.73 -6.08 2.88
N ASP A 50 -8.15 -6.62 4.02
CA ASP A 50 -9.53 -7.02 4.30
C ASP A 50 -9.80 -6.73 5.79
N ARG A 51 -10.93 -7.22 6.32
CA ARG A 51 -11.32 -6.93 7.71
C ARG A 51 -10.35 -7.47 8.76
N ARG A 52 -9.44 -8.38 8.40
CA ARG A 52 -8.43 -8.90 9.32
C ARG A 52 -7.28 -7.92 9.52
N ALA A 53 -7.14 -6.93 8.63
CA ALA A 53 -6.06 -5.97 8.71
C ALA A 53 -6.19 -5.12 9.97
N ASP A 54 -5.08 -4.99 10.71
CA ASP A 54 -5.00 -4.13 11.88
C ASP A 54 -5.00 -2.67 11.42
N GLY A 55 -5.94 -1.88 11.94
CA GLY A 55 -6.06 -0.47 11.58
C GLY A 55 -4.81 0.34 11.87
N GLU A 56 -4.12 0.06 12.98
CA GLU A 56 -2.89 0.77 13.33
C GLU A 56 -1.76 0.40 12.37
N GLU A 57 -1.70 -0.84 11.90
CA GLU A 57 -0.73 -1.23 10.89
C GLU A 57 -0.98 -0.50 9.56
N ILE A 58 -2.24 -0.35 9.17
CA ILE A 58 -2.61 0.40 7.97
C ILE A 58 -2.14 1.86 8.10
N ARG A 59 -2.40 2.48 9.25
CA ARG A 59 -1.97 3.86 9.50
C ARG A 59 -0.46 3.99 9.51
N ARG A 60 0.23 3.03 10.09
CA ARG A 60 1.70 3.02 10.11
C ARG A 60 2.27 2.93 8.69
N ALA A 61 1.67 2.10 7.85
CA ALA A 61 2.08 2.00 6.44
C ALA A 61 1.83 3.32 5.70
N ALA A 62 0.70 3.96 5.95
CA ALA A 62 0.38 5.25 5.35
C ALA A 62 1.40 6.32 5.75
N ARG A 63 1.72 6.41 7.04
CA ARG A 63 2.70 7.36 7.54
C ARG A 63 4.10 7.09 6.98
N LEU A 64 4.47 5.82 6.88
CA LEU A 64 5.75 5.42 6.32
C LEU A 64 5.88 5.87 4.86
N GLY A 65 4.84 5.62 4.06
CA GLY A 65 4.81 6.05 2.67
C GLY A 65 4.91 7.56 2.54
N ALA A 66 4.15 8.30 3.33
CA ALA A 66 4.17 9.76 3.31
C ALA A 66 5.53 10.33 3.71
N ALA A 67 6.21 9.69 4.69
CA ALA A 67 7.49 10.16 5.17
C ALA A 67 8.65 9.85 4.21
N ARG A 68 8.62 8.67 3.58
CA ARG A 68 9.75 8.18 2.77
C ARG A 68 9.57 8.42 1.28
N ALA A 69 8.34 8.38 0.79
CA ALA A 69 8.03 8.57 -0.62
C ALA A 69 6.77 9.44 -0.77
N PRO A 70 6.84 10.73 -0.39
CA PRO A 70 5.64 11.58 -0.34
C PRO A 70 4.96 11.79 -1.69
N ARG A 71 5.65 11.54 -2.79
CA ARG A 71 5.09 11.67 -4.13
C ARG A 71 4.30 10.44 -4.57
N PHE A 72 4.45 9.32 -3.86
CA PHE A 72 3.75 8.09 -4.21
C PHE A 72 2.35 8.09 -3.59
N PRO A 73 1.29 7.92 -4.38
CA PRO A 73 -0.04 7.71 -3.79
C PRO A 73 -0.07 6.40 -3.02
N LEU A 74 -0.89 6.36 -1.97
CA LEU A 74 -1.18 5.16 -1.22
C LEU A 74 -2.40 4.48 -1.83
N ILE A 75 -2.24 3.26 -2.29
CA ILE A 75 -3.30 2.46 -2.88
C ILE A 75 -3.77 1.43 -1.87
N LEU A 76 -5.03 1.55 -1.45
CA LEU A 76 -5.68 0.53 -0.65
C LEU A 76 -6.38 -0.43 -1.60
N GLN A 77 -5.94 -1.68 -1.61
CA GLN A 77 -6.50 -2.69 -2.50
C GLN A 77 -7.27 -3.71 -1.68
N PRO A 78 -8.63 -3.66 -1.68
CA PRO A 78 -9.43 -4.66 -1.01
C PRO A 78 -9.18 -6.04 -1.60
N ARG A 79 -8.92 -7.01 -0.73
CA ARG A 79 -8.64 -8.38 -1.16
C ARG A 79 -9.90 -9.06 -1.66
N THR A 80 -9.78 -9.72 -2.81
CA THR A 80 -10.84 -10.56 -3.34
C THR A 80 -10.85 -11.91 -2.59
N GLY A 81 -12.02 -12.35 -2.17
CA GLY A 81 -12.18 -13.68 -1.56
C GLY A 81 -11.79 -13.76 -0.08
N GLY A 82 -11.48 -12.66 0.57
CA GLY A 82 -11.24 -12.63 2.00
C GLY A 82 -12.48 -12.19 2.76
N GLU A 83 -12.29 -11.47 3.87
CA GLU A 83 -13.37 -10.82 4.61
C GLU A 83 -13.49 -9.38 4.10
N PRO A 84 -14.43 -9.11 3.19
CA PRO A 84 -14.45 -7.83 2.50
C PRO A 84 -14.94 -6.70 3.38
N PHE A 85 -14.40 -5.50 3.14
CA PHE A 85 -14.99 -4.27 3.63
C PHE A 85 -16.21 -3.90 2.78
N SER A 86 -17.20 -3.28 3.41
CA SER A 86 -18.28 -2.63 2.66
C SER A 86 -17.74 -1.34 2.01
N ALA A 87 -18.47 -0.81 1.04
CA ALA A 87 -18.11 0.46 0.41
C ALA A 87 -18.06 1.60 1.46
N ALA A 88 -19.00 1.62 2.39
CA ALA A 88 -19.01 2.64 3.45
C ALA A 88 -17.79 2.53 4.35
N GLU A 89 -17.38 1.30 4.70
CA GLU A 89 -16.18 1.08 5.51
C GLU A 89 -14.92 1.54 4.80
N LEU A 90 -14.82 1.28 3.50
CA LEU A 90 -13.67 1.72 2.69
C LEU A 90 -13.59 3.24 2.61
N LEU A 91 -14.72 3.91 2.43
CA LEU A 91 -14.78 5.37 2.40
C LEU A 91 -14.37 5.96 3.76
N ASP A 92 -14.85 5.37 4.84
CA ASP A 92 -14.49 5.79 6.20
C ASP A 92 -12.98 5.64 6.43
N LEU A 93 -12.42 4.50 6.04
CA LEU A 93 -10.99 4.24 6.17
C LEU A 93 -10.17 5.23 5.36
N GLN A 94 -10.57 5.48 4.12
CA GLN A 94 -9.91 6.46 3.25
C GLN A 94 -9.91 7.84 3.91
N GLY A 95 -11.04 8.26 4.47
CA GLY A 95 -11.14 9.54 5.15
C GLY A 95 -10.23 9.63 6.37
N LYS A 96 -10.16 8.56 7.16
CA LYS A 96 -9.27 8.52 8.33
C LYS A 96 -7.80 8.58 7.94
N LEU A 97 -7.42 7.92 6.87
CA LEU A 97 -6.02 7.89 6.41
C LEU A 97 -5.59 9.20 5.76
N ALA A 98 -6.53 10.07 5.39
CA ALA A 98 -6.20 11.39 4.86
C ALA A 98 -5.36 12.22 5.83
N ALA A 99 -5.45 11.95 7.14
CA ALA A 99 -4.60 12.60 8.14
C ALA A 99 -3.16 12.09 8.12
N ASP A 100 -2.93 10.90 7.60
CA ASP A 100 -1.62 10.25 7.62
C ASP A 100 -0.91 10.29 6.26
N HIS A 101 -1.68 10.48 5.18
CA HIS A 101 -1.14 10.47 3.82
C HIS A 101 -1.95 11.43 2.94
N PRO A 102 -1.28 12.25 2.10
CA PRO A 102 -1.97 13.27 1.29
C PRO A 102 -2.75 12.71 0.11
N ASP A 103 -2.48 11.50 -0.35
CA ASP A 103 -3.12 10.94 -1.55
C ASP A 103 -3.43 9.47 -1.33
N VAL A 104 -4.63 9.19 -0.83
CA VAL A 104 -5.09 7.82 -0.55
C VAL A 104 -6.16 7.45 -1.55
N ARG A 105 -5.95 6.35 -2.27
CA ARG A 105 -6.88 5.84 -3.28
C ARG A 105 -7.30 4.43 -2.94
N VAL A 106 -8.56 4.11 -3.21
CA VAL A 106 -9.08 2.74 -3.05
C VAL A 106 -9.28 2.16 -4.44
N ILE A 107 -8.54 1.11 -4.76
CA ILE A 107 -8.61 0.46 -6.07
C ILE A 107 -8.85 -1.03 -5.84
N PRO A 108 -9.99 -1.59 -6.26
CA PRO A 108 -10.25 -3.01 -6.08
C PRO A 108 -9.31 -3.88 -6.91
N GLN A 109 -9.11 -5.12 -6.46
CA GLN A 109 -8.36 -6.07 -7.26
C GLN A 109 -9.15 -6.41 -8.51
N MET A 110 -8.49 -6.29 -9.67
CA MET A 110 -9.12 -6.51 -10.96
C MET A 110 -8.87 -7.90 -11.52
N HIS A 111 -8.05 -8.68 -10.84
CA HIS A 111 -7.63 -9.97 -11.29
C HIS A 111 -8.78 -10.91 -11.70
N PRO A 112 -9.88 -11.08 -10.92
CA PRO A 112 -10.98 -11.93 -11.37
C PRO A 112 -11.68 -11.39 -12.62
N VAL A 113 -11.74 -10.08 -12.75
CA VAL A 113 -12.35 -9.44 -13.93
C VAL A 113 -11.44 -9.58 -15.14
N MET A 114 -10.15 -9.38 -14.95
CA MET A 114 -9.15 -9.50 -16.01
C MET A 114 -9.10 -10.92 -16.59
N GLY A 115 -9.40 -11.92 -15.78
CA GLY A 115 -9.46 -13.29 -16.25
C GLY A 115 -10.57 -13.55 -17.27
N LEU A 116 -11.49 -12.63 -17.41
CA LEU A 116 -12.59 -12.73 -18.38
C LEU A 116 -12.24 -12.06 -19.71
N LEU A 117 -11.19 -11.31 -19.73
CA LEU A 117 -10.77 -10.58 -20.92
C LEU A 117 -9.77 -11.40 -21.72
#